data_8155c0fee2f2c3fcca7da7cf80472eb0
#
_entry.id   8155c0fee2f2c3fcca7da7cf80472eb0
#
_cell.length_a   1.000
_cell.length_b   1.000
_cell.length_c   1.000
_cell.angle_alpha   90.00
_cell.angle_beta   90.00
_cell.angle_gamma   90.00
#
_symmetry.space_group_name_H-M   'P 1'
#
loop_
_entity.id
_entity.type
_entity.pdbx_description
1 polymer ?
#
loop_
_entity_poly.entity_id
_entity_poly.type
_entity_poly.pdbx_seq_one_letter_code
_entity_poly.pdbx_strand_id
1 'polypeptide(L)'
;MTDQPELKTIGLTPVLYCSDRPLFHVTRDVPLGDALSMASDFLFLAKALTKDAAFNRDTDTHAWAAHYLTSMSKAVIDDAVKVLTRGRACTVSPKRAAKKAEE
;
A
#
# COMPACT_ATOMS: atom_id res chain seq x y z
N MET A 1 -10.40 -14.04 -22.32
CA MET A 1 -9.77 -14.31 -22.18
C MET A 1 -9.46 -15.08 -21.06
N THR A 2 -9.08 -14.85 -20.13
CA THR A 2 -8.75 -15.78 -19.19
C THR A 2 -9.87 -16.00 -18.24
N ASP A 3 -9.91 -17.15 -17.68
CA ASP A 3 -10.93 -17.50 -16.75
C ASP A 3 -10.51 -17.22 -15.34
N GLN A 4 -9.34 -16.67 -15.15
CA GLN A 4 -8.85 -16.40 -13.81
C GLN A 4 -9.57 -15.20 -13.21
N PRO A 5 -10.01 -15.33 -11.99
CA PRO A 5 -10.64 -14.19 -11.33
C PRO A 5 -9.62 -13.07 -11.14
N GLU A 6 -10.08 -11.87 -11.33
CA GLU A 6 -9.23 -10.71 -11.16
C GLU A 6 -8.98 -10.47 -9.68
N LEU A 7 -7.73 -10.27 -9.31
CA LEU A 7 -7.39 -9.97 -7.92
C LEU A 7 -7.67 -8.50 -7.65
N LYS A 8 -8.25 -8.24 -6.52
CA LYS A 8 -8.65 -6.88 -6.13
C LYS A 8 -8.24 -6.59 -4.71
N THR A 9 -8.15 -5.30 -4.39
CA THR A 9 -7.80 -4.89 -3.05
C THR A 9 -8.86 -5.35 -2.05
N ILE A 10 -8.40 -5.62 -0.84
CA ILE A 10 -9.28 -6.01 0.25
C ILE A 10 -9.98 -4.79 0.82
N GLY A 11 -9.29 -3.69 0.85
CA GLY A 11 -9.77 -2.51 1.53
C GLY A 11 -9.39 -2.56 2.99
N LEU A 12 -9.76 -1.55 3.74
CA LEU A 12 -9.54 -1.50 5.18
C LEU A 12 -8.08 -1.30 5.61
N THR A 13 -7.13 -1.33 4.67
CA THR A 13 -5.74 -1.04 5.02
C THR A 13 -5.63 0.47 5.27
N PRO A 14 -5.27 0.88 6.48
CA PRO A 14 -5.21 2.31 6.79
C PRO A 14 -4.03 2.98 6.09
N VAL A 15 -4.20 4.24 5.76
CA VAL A 15 -3.17 5.01 5.09
C VAL A 15 -2.61 6.08 6.02
N LEU A 16 -3.46 6.91 6.51
CA LEU A 16 -3.05 8.03 7.37
C LEU A 16 -3.86 7.98 8.64
N TYR A 17 -3.20 8.26 9.74
CA TYR A 17 -3.87 8.25 11.03
C TYR A 17 -4.05 9.66 11.54
N CYS A 18 -5.19 9.88 12.18
CA CYS A 18 -5.45 11.10 12.91
C CYS A 18 -5.55 10.66 14.37
N SER A 19 -4.50 10.89 15.13
CA SER A 19 -4.35 10.36 16.48
C SER A 19 -4.35 8.84 16.42
N ASP A 20 -5.35 8.17 16.99
CA ASP A 20 -5.37 6.72 17.01
C ASP A 20 -6.36 6.12 16.01
N ARG A 21 -6.92 6.96 15.14
CA ARG A 21 -7.88 6.48 14.15
C ARG A 21 -7.38 6.74 12.76
N PRO A 22 -7.59 5.79 11.84
CA PRO A 22 -7.20 6.03 10.47
C PRO A 22 -8.14 7.04 9.83
N LEU A 23 -7.54 8.00 9.13
CA LEU A 23 -8.33 9.00 8.42
C LEU A 23 -8.74 8.50 7.06
N PHE A 24 -7.88 7.74 6.42
CA PHE A 24 -8.15 7.17 5.11
C PHE A 24 -7.78 5.69 5.12
N HIS A 25 -8.34 4.99 4.19
CA HIS A 25 -7.95 3.59 3.99
C HIS A 25 -8.04 3.27 2.51
N VAL A 26 -7.42 2.15 2.13
CA VAL A 26 -7.45 1.71 0.74
C VAL A 26 -8.86 1.26 0.41
N THR A 27 -9.37 1.70 -0.74
CA THR A 27 -10.70 1.32 -1.19
C THR A 27 -10.67 -0.15 -1.63
N ARG A 28 -11.71 -0.88 -1.28
CA ARG A 28 -11.79 -2.28 -1.66
C ARG A 28 -12.23 -2.43 -3.12
N ASP A 29 -11.98 -3.61 -3.65
CA ASP A 29 -12.43 -4.00 -5.00
C ASP A 29 -11.79 -3.23 -6.13
N VAL A 30 -10.61 -2.67 -5.91
CA VAL A 30 -9.84 -2.07 -6.98
C VAL A 30 -8.94 -3.15 -7.59
N PRO A 31 -8.94 -3.30 -8.93
CA PRO A 31 -8.07 -4.28 -9.54
C PRO A 31 -6.63 -4.09 -9.10
N LEU A 32 -5.98 -5.19 -8.73
CA LEU A 32 -4.66 -5.12 -8.14
C LEU A 32 -3.64 -4.46 -9.06
N GLY A 33 -3.73 -4.77 -10.35
CA GLY A 33 -2.81 -4.15 -11.31
C GLY A 33 -2.93 -2.64 -11.32
N ASP A 34 -4.16 -2.14 -11.27
CA ASP A 34 -4.39 -0.70 -11.26
C ASP A 34 -3.89 -0.07 -9.96
N ALA A 35 -4.16 -0.74 -8.84
CA ALA A 35 -3.74 -0.21 -7.54
C ALA A 35 -2.22 -0.15 -7.46
N LEU A 36 -1.54 -1.21 -7.91
CA LEU A 36 -0.09 -1.24 -7.86
C LEU A 36 0.52 -0.25 -8.83
N SER A 37 -0.13 -0.01 -9.96
CA SER A 37 0.33 0.98 -10.91
C SER A 37 0.30 2.37 -10.29
N MET A 38 -0.78 2.68 -9.56
CA MET A 38 -0.87 3.95 -8.86
C MET A 38 0.18 4.08 -7.77
N ALA A 39 0.42 2.98 -7.05
CA ALA A 39 1.45 3.00 -6.02
C ALA A 39 2.82 3.28 -6.63
N SER A 40 3.08 2.70 -7.79
CA SER A 40 4.32 2.94 -8.50
C SER A 40 4.46 4.41 -8.87
N ASP A 41 3.37 5.01 -9.35
CA ASP A 41 3.39 6.43 -9.71
C ASP A 41 3.64 7.30 -8.48
N PHE A 42 2.99 6.97 -7.36
CA PHE A 42 3.19 7.72 -6.13
C PHE A 42 4.65 7.64 -5.69
N LEU A 43 5.26 6.47 -5.80
CA LEU A 43 6.65 6.31 -5.40
C LEU A 43 7.59 7.06 -6.34
N PHE A 44 7.25 7.11 -7.62
CA PHE A 44 8.03 7.89 -8.57
C PHE A 44 8.01 9.37 -8.18
N LEU A 45 6.83 9.89 -7.85
CA LEU A 45 6.69 11.27 -7.44
C LEU A 45 7.42 11.54 -6.12
N ALA A 46 7.31 10.61 -5.18
CA ALA A 46 8.00 10.74 -3.90
C ALA A 46 9.50 10.79 -4.10
N LYS A 47 10.00 9.95 -4.99
CA LYS A 47 11.42 9.92 -5.30
C LYS A 47 11.88 11.26 -5.89
N ALA A 48 11.10 11.78 -6.82
CA ALA A 48 11.45 13.05 -7.45
C ALA A 48 11.44 14.19 -6.43
N LEU A 49 10.44 14.21 -5.57
CA LEU A 49 10.35 15.25 -4.55
C LEU A 49 11.48 15.15 -3.54
N THR A 50 11.85 13.95 -3.18
CA THR A 50 12.96 13.74 -2.25
C THR A 50 14.27 14.22 -2.84
N LYS A 51 14.47 13.93 -4.11
CA LYS A 51 15.67 14.37 -4.79
C LYS A 51 15.72 15.89 -4.87
N ASP A 52 14.58 16.48 -5.21
CA ASP A 52 14.49 17.93 -5.29
C ASP A 52 14.77 18.58 -3.95
N ALA A 53 14.27 17.97 -2.89
CA ALA A 53 14.48 18.48 -1.55
C ALA A 53 15.95 18.47 -1.16
N ALA A 54 16.71 17.54 -1.71
CA ALA A 54 18.12 17.44 -1.38
C ALA A 54 18.92 18.62 -1.91
N PHE A 55 18.40 19.32 -2.90
CA PHE A 55 19.10 20.42 -3.53
C PHE A 55 18.54 21.79 -3.19
N ASN A 56 17.49 21.85 -2.40
CA ASN A 56 16.86 23.12 -2.05
C ASN A 56 16.79 23.28 -0.55
N ARG A 57 16.64 24.51 -0.10
CA ARG A 57 16.55 24.73 1.33
C ARG A 57 15.12 24.64 1.78
N ASP A 58 14.28 25.47 1.66
CA ASP A 58 12.90 25.41 2.13
C ASP A 58 12.16 24.23 1.53
N THR A 59 12.37 23.04 2.09
CA THR A 59 11.84 21.83 1.51
C THR A 59 10.82 21.11 2.38
N ASP A 60 10.25 21.80 3.35
CA ASP A 60 9.24 21.19 4.22
C ASP A 60 8.09 20.62 3.41
N THR A 61 7.60 21.39 2.44
CA THR A 61 6.50 20.96 1.60
C THR A 61 6.86 19.70 0.82
N HIS A 62 8.08 19.68 0.28
CA HIS A 62 8.54 18.51 -0.46
C HIS A 62 8.61 17.28 0.44
N ALA A 63 9.14 17.48 1.63
CA ALA A 63 9.30 16.35 2.56
C ALA A 63 7.95 15.79 2.97
N TRP A 64 7.00 16.65 3.28
CA TRP A 64 5.68 16.19 3.69
C TRP A 64 4.95 15.52 2.55
N ALA A 65 5.06 16.08 1.33
CA ALA A 65 4.42 15.47 0.18
C ALA A 65 5.00 14.09 -0.09
N ALA A 66 6.32 13.96 0.00
CA ALA A 66 6.96 12.68 -0.21
C ALA A 66 6.52 11.67 0.86
N HIS A 67 6.39 12.14 2.09
CA HIS A 67 5.94 11.29 3.18
C HIS A 67 4.54 10.74 2.92
N TYR A 68 3.62 11.63 2.53
CA TYR A 68 2.25 11.19 2.26
C TYR A 68 2.19 10.23 1.08
N LEU A 69 2.92 10.54 0.02
CA LEU A 69 2.94 9.67 -1.15
C LEU A 69 3.51 8.31 -0.82
N THR A 70 4.56 8.28 -0.01
CA THR A 70 5.16 7.03 0.40
C THR A 70 4.19 6.23 1.28
N SER A 71 3.49 6.91 2.18
CA SER A 71 2.52 6.27 3.04
C SER A 71 1.39 5.64 2.24
N MET A 72 0.89 6.38 1.24
CA MET A 72 -0.19 5.86 0.40
C MET A 72 0.29 4.65 -0.40
N SER A 73 1.50 4.75 -0.94
CA SER A 73 2.06 3.64 -1.71
C SER A 73 2.22 2.40 -0.84
N LYS A 74 2.72 2.60 0.37
CA LYS A 74 2.90 1.48 1.28
C LYS A 74 1.59 0.81 1.62
N ALA A 75 0.54 1.62 1.85
CA ALA A 75 -0.77 1.06 2.18
C ALA A 75 -1.31 0.22 1.02
N VAL A 76 -1.13 0.68 -0.20
CA VAL A 76 -1.58 -0.07 -1.36
C VAL A 76 -0.80 -1.38 -1.47
N ILE A 77 0.51 -1.31 -1.29
CA ILE A 77 1.35 -2.50 -1.37
C ILE A 77 0.99 -3.48 -0.25
N ASP A 78 0.74 -2.96 0.95
CA ASP A 78 0.34 -3.82 2.07
C ASP A 78 -0.98 -4.52 1.76
N ASP A 79 -1.92 -3.78 1.16
CA ASP A 79 -3.20 -4.38 0.78
C ASP A 79 -2.99 -5.47 -0.26
N ALA A 80 -2.14 -5.20 -1.24
CA ALA A 80 -1.82 -6.18 -2.27
C ALA A 80 -1.20 -7.43 -1.67
N VAL A 81 -0.31 -7.24 -0.71
CA VAL A 81 0.31 -8.38 -0.02
C VAL A 81 -0.75 -9.20 0.69
N LYS A 82 -1.71 -8.53 1.33
CA LYS A 82 -2.78 -9.25 2.01
C LYS A 82 -3.60 -10.08 1.02
N VAL A 83 -3.90 -9.50 -0.14
CA VAL A 83 -4.65 -10.21 -1.16
C VAL A 83 -3.90 -11.46 -1.61
N LEU A 84 -2.63 -11.30 -1.91
CA LEU A 84 -1.83 -12.41 -2.40
C LEU A 84 -1.61 -13.46 -1.32
N THR A 85 -1.37 -13.01 -0.10
CA THR A 85 -1.17 -13.92 1.02
C THR A 85 -2.46 -14.67 1.35
N ARG A 86 -3.59 -13.98 1.27
CA ARG A 86 -4.87 -14.60 1.54
C ARG A 86 -5.16 -15.72 0.54
N GLY A 87 -4.85 -15.46 -0.73
CA GLY A 87 -5.00 -16.49 -1.74
C GLY A 87 -4.11 -17.68 -1.45
N ARG A 88 -2.90 -17.43 -0.98
CA ARG A 88 -1.98 -18.50 -0.62
C ARG A 88 -2.43 -19.20 0.65
N ALA A 89 -3.05 -18.47 1.55
CA ALA A 89 -3.49 -19.06 2.82
C ALA A 89 -4.50 -20.16 2.59
N CYS A 90 -5.22 -20.11 1.49
CA CYS A 90 -6.17 -21.16 1.17
C CYS A 90 -5.46 -22.49 0.89
N THR A 91 -4.19 -22.43 0.54
CA THR A 91 -3.43 -23.62 0.21
C THR A 91 -2.30 -23.88 1.19
N VAL A 92 -2.09 -22.99 2.13
CA VAL A 92 -1.00 -23.12 3.10
C VAL A 92 -1.52 -23.78 4.36
N SER A 93 -0.64 -24.47 5.06
CA SER A 93 -1.05 -25.19 6.25
C SER A 93 -1.50 -24.25 7.35
N PRO A 94 -2.43 -24.68 8.20
CA PRO A 94 -2.90 -23.87 9.32
C PRO A 94 -1.78 -23.53 10.29
N LYS A 95 -0.77 -24.35 10.32
CA LYS A 95 0.34 -24.12 11.22
C LYS A 95 0.98 -22.78 10.97
N ARG A 96 1.13 -22.43 9.73
CA ARG A 96 1.75 -21.16 9.39
C ARG A 96 0.85 -20.00 9.77
N ALA A 97 -0.43 -20.16 9.58
CA ALA A 97 -1.37 -19.12 9.94
C ALA A 97 -1.36 -18.87 11.43
N ALA A 98 -1.27 -19.95 12.22
CA ALA A 98 -1.24 -19.83 13.66
C ALA A 98 0.00 -19.08 14.13
N LYS A 99 1.13 -19.38 13.51
CA LYS A 99 2.36 -18.71 13.87
C LYS A 99 2.28 -17.22 13.61
N LYS A 100 1.71 -16.88 12.50
CA LYS A 100 1.60 -15.48 12.15
C LYS A 100 0.68 -14.75 13.11
N ALA A 101 -0.36 -15.41 13.56
CA ALA A 101 -1.29 -14.80 14.49
C ALA A 101 -0.64 -14.50 15.84
N GLU A 102 0.39 -15.24 16.17
CA GLU A 102 1.07 -15.01 17.44
C GLU A 102 1.97 -13.79 17.41
N GLU A 103 2.30 -13.33 16.25
CA GLU A 103 3.14 -12.16 16.13
C GLU A 103 2.33 -10.89 16.23
#